data_dc853c2bf250bc2a1808814a7b3c1318
#
_entry.id   dc853c2bf250bc2a1808814a7b3c1318
#
_cell.length_a   1.000
_cell.length_b   1.000
_cell.length_c   1.000
_cell.angle_alpha   90.00
_cell.angle_beta   90.00
_cell.angle_gamma   90.00
#
_symmetry.space_group_name_H-M   'P 1'
#
loop_
_entity.id
_entity.type
_entity.pdbx_description
1 polymer ?
#
loop_
_entity_poly.entity_id
_entity_poly.type
_entity_poly.pdbx_seq_one_letter_code
_entity_poly.pdbx_strand_id
1 'polypeptide(L)'
;MSDDTLLLEATDLRLRLRTHAGAVDAVRGVSFKLRRGETLGLVGESGCGKSLTAMTLMGLQPEGATVSGSLRFHGEELIGQSEARWCALRGDRIAMVFQEPMSALNPVHTIGHQVAEPLRLHRGLSAAAARQEAVALLDRVGIADASRRFDAWPHQFSGGQRQRITIAMALACGPDLLIADEPTTALDVTIAGQILQLIRDLVRERSMGLILISHDLGVIAQNVSRMMVMYGGMVVESGPTREVFTRRAHPYTQGLFGSRPQLGMAAHQGGDRRARLAAIPGNVPELRHMPAGCPFAGRCSVAEPTCGDQMPADVRVAPDHHARCVRLEAVA
;
A
#
# COMPACT_ATOMS: atom_id res chain seq x y z
N MET A 1 8.93 -19.25 17.65
CA MET A 1 10.14 -18.91 16.88
C MET A 1 9.64 -18.15 15.66
N SER A 2 9.86 -16.81 15.60
CA SER A 2 9.53 -16.02 14.42
C SER A 2 10.45 -16.48 13.30
N ASP A 3 9.86 -16.95 12.22
CA ASP A 3 10.59 -17.29 10.99
C ASP A 3 11.14 -15.97 10.40
N ASP A 4 12.41 -15.66 10.73
CA ASP A 4 13.09 -14.41 10.36
C ASP A 4 13.50 -14.39 8.88
N THR A 5 12.76 -15.11 8.04
CA THR A 5 13.07 -15.29 6.63
C THR A 5 12.68 -14.03 5.85
N LEU A 6 13.65 -13.45 5.15
CA LEU A 6 13.44 -12.32 4.25
C LEU A 6 12.51 -12.73 3.10
N LEU A 7 11.36 -12.06 3.00
CA LEU A 7 10.33 -12.37 2.00
C LEU A 7 10.50 -11.50 0.76
N LEU A 8 10.59 -10.18 0.95
CA LEU A 8 10.71 -9.21 -0.14
C LEU A 8 11.80 -8.19 0.21
N GLU A 9 12.65 -7.87 -0.76
CA GLU A 9 13.66 -6.85 -0.66
C GLU A 9 13.64 -5.96 -1.91
N ALA A 10 13.43 -4.68 -1.69
CA ALA A 10 13.60 -3.65 -2.72
C ALA A 10 14.83 -2.80 -2.38
N THR A 11 15.70 -2.58 -3.36
CA THR A 11 16.90 -1.76 -3.22
C THR A 11 16.98 -0.76 -4.36
N ASP A 12 16.94 0.53 -4.02
CA ASP A 12 16.94 1.66 -4.97
C ASP A 12 15.93 1.46 -6.11
N LEU A 13 14.74 0.94 -5.78
CA LEU A 13 13.69 0.65 -6.77
C LEU A 13 13.23 1.95 -7.41
N ARG A 14 13.30 2.02 -8.74
CA ARG A 14 12.93 3.19 -9.54
C ARG A 14 11.96 2.80 -10.63
N LEU A 15 10.98 3.68 -10.88
CA LEU A 15 10.05 3.55 -12.01
C LEU A 15 10.10 4.84 -12.81
N ARG A 16 10.50 4.74 -14.08
CA ARG A 16 10.49 5.83 -15.04
C ARG A 16 9.36 5.63 -16.04
N LEU A 17 8.45 6.60 -16.10
CA LEU A 17 7.33 6.61 -17.02
C LEU A 17 7.69 7.38 -18.29
N ARG A 18 7.23 6.91 -19.43
CA ARG A 18 7.23 7.69 -20.69
C ARG A 18 5.93 8.49 -20.78
N THR A 19 6.04 9.80 -20.93
CA THR A 19 4.91 10.70 -21.14
C THR A 19 5.08 11.45 -22.45
N HIS A 20 4.03 12.05 -22.98
CA HIS A 20 4.12 12.90 -24.18
C HIS A 20 5.10 14.07 -24.01
N ALA A 21 5.35 14.52 -22.78
CA ALA A 21 6.25 15.60 -22.44
C ALA A 21 7.67 15.14 -22.05
N GLY A 22 8.00 13.87 -22.25
CA GLY A 22 9.29 13.27 -21.90
C GLY A 22 9.20 12.20 -20.80
N ALA A 23 10.36 11.70 -20.36
CA ALA A 23 10.44 10.69 -19.34
C ALA A 23 10.42 11.35 -17.93
N VAL A 24 9.67 10.75 -16.98
CA VAL A 24 9.56 11.22 -15.60
C VAL A 24 9.78 10.08 -14.60
N ASP A 25 10.50 10.33 -13.52
CA ASP A 25 10.71 9.35 -12.47
C ASP A 25 9.55 9.40 -11.47
N ALA A 26 8.68 8.39 -11.51
CA ALA A 26 7.49 8.30 -10.66
C ALA A 26 7.78 7.59 -9.32
N VAL A 27 8.75 6.65 -9.30
CA VAL A 27 9.33 6.05 -8.11
C VAL A 27 10.83 6.31 -8.15
N ARG A 28 11.37 6.90 -7.08
CA ARG A 28 12.68 7.55 -7.08
C ARG A 28 13.61 6.97 -6.01
N GLY A 29 13.90 5.67 -6.08
CA GLY A 29 14.86 5.02 -5.18
C GLY A 29 14.23 4.57 -3.86
N VAL A 30 13.15 3.81 -3.95
CA VAL A 30 12.50 3.19 -2.79
C VAL A 30 13.27 1.95 -2.37
N SER A 31 13.68 1.90 -1.09
CA SER A 31 14.39 0.76 -0.52
C SER A 31 13.71 0.31 0.78
N PHE A 32 13.44 -0.99 0.89
CA PHE A 32 12.90 -1.60 2.09
C PHE A 32 13.08 -3.12 2.08
N LYS A 33 12.93 -3.71 3.25
CA LYS A 33 12.88 -5.17 3.44
C LYS A 33 11.59 -5.52 4.15
N LEU A 34 10.99 -6.64 3.77
CA LEU A 34 9.80 -7.21 4.42
C LEU A 34 10.09 -8.68 4.74
N ARG A 35 9.87 -9.06 5.99
CA ARG A 35 9.99 -10.44 6.44
C ARG A 35 8.65 -11.16 6.37
N ARG A 36 8.70 -12.47 6.44
CA ARG A 36 7.48 -13.28 6.56
C ARG A 36 6.71 -12.91 7.83
N GLY A 37 5.39 -12.76 7.73
CA GLY A 37 4.54 -12.34 8.85
C GLY A 37 4.65 -10.87 9.25
N GLU A 38 5.53 -10.09 8.60
CA GLU A 38 5.68 -8.66 8.86
C GLU A 38 4.61 -7.85 8.12
N THR A 39 4.20 -6.72 8.72
CA THR A 39 3.24 -5.80 8.13
C THR A 39 3.87 -4.42 7.94
N LEU A 40 3.84 -3.91 6.71
CA LEU A 40 4.42 -2.64 6.29
C LEU A 40 3.34 -1.71 5.74
N GLY A 41 3.22 -0.51 6.30
CA GLY A 41 2.33 0.54 5.82
C GLY A 41 3.02 1.47 4.82
N LEU A 42 2.32 1.88 3.78
CA LEU A 42 2.78 2.88 2.83
C LEU A 42 1.79 4.04 2.81
N VAL A 43 2.22 5.23 3.27
CA VAL A 43 1.37 6.41 3.44
C VAL A 43 1.88 7.61 2.66
N GLY A 44 1.00 8.55 2.36
CA GLY A 44 1.32 9.82 1.69
C GLY A 44 0.11 10.35 0.93
N GLU A 45 0.20 11.60 0.46
CA GLU A 45 -0.85 12.23 -0.35
C GLU A 45 -1.08 11.48 -1.68
N SER A 46 -2.22 11.74 -2.31
CA SER A 46 -2.50 11.24 -3.66
C SER A 46 -1.42 11.71 -4.65
N GLY A 47 -1.03 10.84 -5.59
CA GLY A 47 0.02 11.15 -6.57
C GLY A 47 1.47 11.01 -6.07
N CYS A 48 1.72 10.64 -4.80
CA CYS A 48 3.09 10.49 -4.30
C CYS A 48 3.81 9.19 -4.71
N GLY A 49 3.17 8.32 -5.53
CA GLY A 49 3.79 7.12 -6.10
C GLY A 49 3.46 5.80 -5.39
N LYS A 50 2.59 5.76 -4.37
CA LYS A 50 2.25 4.54 -3.60
C LYS A 50 1.74 3.39 -4.48
N SER A 51 0.66 3.64 -5.23
CA SER A 51 0.06 2.61 -6.10
C SER A 51 1.00 2.20 -7.24
N LEU A 52 1.80 3.14 -7.77
CA LEU A 52 2.83 2.82 -8.77
C LEU A 52 3.93 1.94 -8.17
N THR A 53 4.32 2.19 -6.92
CA THR A 53 5.25 1.30 -6.20
C THR A 53 4.63 -0.10 -6.06
N ALA A 54 3.38 -0.20 -5.60
CA ALA A 54 2.67 -1.48 -5.48
C ALA A 54 2.59 -2.24 -6.83
N MET A 55 2.22 -1.54 -7.91
CA MET A 55 2.17 -2.13 -9.25
C MET A 55 3.56 -2.60 -9.71
N THR A 56 4.61 -1.85 -9.40
CA THR A 56 6.00 -2.24 -9.72
C THR A 56 6.40 -3.51 -8.97
N LEU A 57 6.00 -3.67 -7.70
CA LEU A 57 6.22 -4.88 -6.91
C LEU A 57 5.50 -6.11 -7.49
N MET A 58 4.46 -5.90 -8.31
CA MET A 58 3.70 -6.93 -9.01
C MET A 58 4.17 -7.16 -10.46
N GLY A 59 5.14 -6.38 -10.95
CA GLY A 59 5.49 -6.38 -12.37
C GLY A 59 4.36 -5.87 -13.28
N LEU A 60 3.47 -5.01 -12.77
CA LEU A 60 2.31 -4.44 -13.46
C LEU A 60 2.49 -2.95 -13.78
N GLN A 61 3.73 -2.53 -14.00
CA GLN A 61 4.02 -1.14 -14.39
C GLN A 61 3.38 -0.80 -15.75
N PRO A 62 3.02 0.48 -15.97
CA PRO A 62 2.45 0.94 -17.23
C PRO A 62 3.34 0.58 -18.44
N GLU A 63 2.72 0.36 -19.59
CA GLU A 63 3.42 0.05 -20.85
C GLU A 63 4.44 1.15 -21.18
N GLY A 64 5.61 0.73 -21.64
CA GLY A 64 6.73 1.63 -21.96
C GLY A 64 7.45 2.21 -20.74
N ALA A 65 7.05 1.88 -19.52
CA ALA A 65 7.79 2.25 -18.32
C ALA A 65 9.07 1.42 -18.18
N THR A 66 10.07 2.02 -17.53
CA THR A 66 11.35 1.35 -17.24
C THR A 66 11.52 1.22 -15.73
N VAL A 67 11.76 -0.01 -15.26
CA VAL A 67 12.08 -0.32 -13.86
C VAL A 67 13.58 -0.54 -13.72
N SER A 68 14.18 -0.01 -12.65
CA SER A 68 15.59 -0.20 -12.32
C SER A 68 15.80 -0.32 -10.80
N GLY A 69 17.00 -0.66 -10.39
CA GLY A 69 17.32 -1.06 -9.01
C GLY A 69 17.31 -2.56 -8.86
N SER A 70 16.89 -3.09 -7.71
CA SER A 70 16.72 -4.52 -7.44
C SER A 70 15.42 -4.77 -6.70
N LEU A 71 14.71 -5.83 -7.08
CA LEU A 71 13.50 -6.32 -6.42
C LEU A 71 13.63 -7.83 -6.27
N ARG A 72 13.85 -8.30 -5.04
CA ARG A 72 14.00 -9.73 -4.77
C ARG A 72 12.85 -10.27 -3.94
N PHE A 73 12.29 -11.40 -4.39
CA PHE A 73 11.27 -12.15 -3.67
C PHE A 73 11.81 -13.54 -3.34
N HIS A 74 11.85 -13.89 -2.06
CA HIS A 74 12.55 -15.10 -1.58
C HIS A 74 14.01 -15.20 -2.09
N GLY A 75 14.69 -14.05 -2.23
CA GLY A 75 16.06 -13.98 -2.73
C GLY A 75 16.20 -14.01 -4.26
N GLU A 76 15.16 -14.33 -5.01
CA GLU A 76 15.15 -14.30 -6.49
C GLU A 76 14.94 -12.88 -7.01
N GLU A 77 15.80 -12.41 -7.92
CA GLU A 77 15.64 -11.11 -8.58
C GLU A 77 14.47 -11.15 -9.57
N LEU A 78 13.54 -10.19 -9.43
CA LEU A 78 12.33 -10.11 -10.26
C LEU A 78 12.44 -9.08 -11.40
N ILE A 79 13.32 -8.08 -11.29
CA ILE A 79 13.52 -7.12 -12.37
C ILE A 79 14.15 -7.82 -13.58
N GLY A 80 13.54 -7.65 -14.75
CA GLY A 80 13.98 -8.30 -15.97
C GLY A 80 13.46 -9.73 -16.18
N GLN A 81 12.67 -10.25 -15.27
CA GLN A 81 12.02 -11.55 -15.44
C GLN A 81 10.98 -11.54 -16.57
N SER A 82 10.79 -12.70 -17.19
CA SER A 82 9.80 -12.88 -18.24
C SER A 82 8.35 -12.74 -17.72
N GLU A 83 7.42 -12.38 -18.59
CA GLU A 83 5.99 -12.35 -18.24
C GLU A 83 5.48 -13.71 -17.76
N ALA A 84 5.98 -14.81 -18.32
CA ALA A 84 5.64 -16.16 -17.87
C ALA A 84 6.03 -16.39 -16.39
N ARG A 85 7.20 -15.87 -15.96
CA ARG A 85 7.61 -15.92 -14.55
C ARG A 85 6.70 -15.07 -13.65
N TRP A 86 6.38 -13.86 -14.07
CA TRP A 86 5.44 -13.01 -13.37
C TRP A 86 4.04 -13.64 -13.25
N CYS A 87 3.51 -14.22 -14.33
CA CYS A 87 2.24 -14.94 -14.30
C CYS A 87 2.26 -16.13 -13.31
N ALA A 88 3.39 -16.81 -13.17
CA ALA A 88 3.52 -17.89 -12.19
C ALA A 88 3.55 -17.38 -10.73
N LEU A 89 3.92 -16.12 -10.48
CA LEU A 89 3.97 -15.53 -9.14
C LEU A 89 2.67 -14.85 -8.75
N ARG A 90 2.07 -14.09 -9.70
CA ARG A 90 0.84 -13.33 -9.46
C ARG A 90 -0.33 -14.29 -9.19
N GLY A 91 -1.05 -14.04 -8.10
CA GLY A 91 -2.18 -14.85 -7.67
C GLY A 91 -1.81 -16.13 -6.93
N ASP A 92 -0.59 -16.66 -7.11
CA ASP A 92 -0.10 -17.82 -6.38
C ASP A 92 0.74 -17.45 -5.14
N ARG A 93 1.79 -16.66 -5.34
CA ARG A 93 2.76 -16.32 -4.28
C ARG A 93 2.68 -14.86 -3.86
N ILE A 94 2.34 -13.97 -4.78
CA ILE A 94 2.14 -12.54 -4.56
C ILE A 94 0.73 -12.20 -5.03
N ALA A 95 -0.09 -11.64 -4.15
CA ALA A 95 -1.45 -11.22 -4.48
C ALA A 95 -1.66 -9.74 -4.16
N MET A 96 -2.60 -9.11 -4.88
CA MET A 96 -2.95 -7.71 -4.67
C MET A 96 -4.47 -7.53 -4.60
N VAL A 97 -4.89 -6.72 -3.64
CA VAL A 97 -6.23 -6.15 -3.57
C VAL A 97 -6.14 -4.72 -4.07
N PHE A 98 -6.79 -4.43 -5.19
CA PHE A 98 -6.78 -3.11 -5.85
C PHE A 98 -7.74 -2.13 -5.19
N GLN A 99 -7.49 -0.84 -5.39
CA GLN A 99 -8.21 0.28 -4.77
C GLN A 99 -9.72 0.28 -5.06
N GLU A 100 -10.14 -0.13 -6.26
CA GLU A 100 -11.55 -0.07 -6.68
C GLU A 100 -12.19 -1.47 -6.79
N PRO A 101 -12.99 -1.89 -5.80
CA PRO A 101 -13.65 -3.21 -5.85
C PRO A 101 -14.69 -3.31 -6.97
N MET A 102 -15.17 -2.16 -7.48
CA MET A 102 -16.18 -2.13 -8.55
C MET A 102 -15.61 -2.55 -9.90
N SER A 103 -14.34 -2.24 -10.17
CA SER A 103 -13.62 -2.60 -11.39
C SER A 103 -12.79 -3.87 -11.25
N ALA A 104 -12.54 -4.34 -10.01
CA ALA A 104 -11.72 -5.51 -9.74
C ALA A 104 -12.39 -6.84 -10.13
N LEU A 105 -13.74 -6.89 -10.11
CA LEU A 105 -14.51 -8.06 -10.51
C LEU A 105 -15.02 -7.91 -11.94
N ASN A 106 -14.78 -8.94 -12.76
CA ASN A 106 -15.31 -8.99 -14.12
C ASN A 106 -16.84 -9.16 -14.09
N PRO A 107 -17.64 -8.21 -14.62
CA PRO A 107 -19.09 -8.24 -14.55
C PRO A 107 -19.74 -9.37 -15.37
N VAL A 108 -19.02 -9.98 -16.31
CA VAL A 108 -19.52 -11.05 -17.17
C VAL A 108 -19.18 -12.47 -16.66
N HIS A 109 -18.59 -12.57 -15.47
CA HIS A 109 -18.32 -13.83 -14.80
C HIS A 109 -18.96 -13.85 -13.40
N THR A 110 -19.44 -15.04 -12.98
CA THR A 110 -19.99 -15.21 -11.63
C THR A 110 -18.87 -15.08 -10.58
N ILE A 111 -19.22 -14.71 -9.36
CA ILE A 111 -18.25 -14.50 -8.28
C ILE A 111 -17.49 -15.78 -7.93
N GLY A 112 -18.19 -16.90 -7.93
CA GLY A 112 -17.59 -18.19 -7.61
C GLY A 112 -16.60 -18.65 -8.69
N HIS A 113 -16.91 -18.38 -9.98
CA HIS A 113 -15.98 -18.66 -11.06
C HIS A 113 -14.68 -17.89 -10.88
N GLN A 114 -14.77 -16.59 -10.57
CA GLN A 114 -13.59 -15.73 -10.41
C GLN A 114 -12.73 -16.13 -9.21
N VAL A 115 -13.33 -16.54 -8.08
CA VAL A 115 -12.58 -17.04 -6.92
C VAL A 115 -11.97 -18.42 -7.18
N ALA A 116 -12.63 -19.28 -7.97
CA ALA A 116 -12.14 -20.62 -8.31
C ALA A 116 -11.05 -20.60 -9.41
N GLU A 117 -10.98 -19.56 -10.21
CA GLU A 117 -10.07 -19.48 -11.35
C GLU A 117 -8.58 -19.57 -10.94
N PRO A 118 -8.05 -18.80 -9.96
CA PRO A 118 -6.67 -18.94 -9.50
C PRO A 118 -6.34 -20.36 -9.01
N LEU A 119 -7.28 -21.02 -8.32
CA LEU A 119 -7.12 -22.40 -7.84
C LEU A 119 -6.94 -23.40 -8.98
N ARG A 120 -7.66 -23.20 -10.08
CA ARG A 120 -7.54 -24.06 -11.28
C ARG A 120 -6.25 -23.77 -12.03
N LEU A 121 -5.90 -22.50 -12.20
CA LEU A 121 -4.71 -22.08 -12.96
C LEU A 121 -3.41 -22.43 -12.25
N HIS A 122 -3.32 -22.13 -10.95
CA HIS A 122 -2.05 -22.26 -10.21
C HIS A 122 -1.93 -23.57 -9.42
N ARG A 123 -3.05 -24.15 -8.96
CA ARG A 123 -3.06 -25.37 -8.17
C ARG A 123 -3.47 -26.60 -8.96
N GLY A 124 -3.92 -26.43 -10.22
CA GLY A 124 -4.34 -27.54 -11.07
C GLY A 124 -5.58 -28.27 -10.56
N LEU A 125 -6.40 -27.62 -9.71
CA LEU A 125 -7.58 -28.26 -9.14
C LEU A 125 -8.65 -28.54 -10.22
N SER A 126 -9.35 -29.68 -10.08
CA SER A 126 -10.55 -29.92 -10.87
C SER A 126 -11.61 -28.87 -10.60
N ALA A 127 -12.56 -28.70 -11.54
CA ALA A 127 -13.65 -27.74 -11.37
C ALA A 127 -14.46 -27.97 -10.07
N ALA A 128 -14.69 -29.23 -9.69
CA ALA A 128 -15.41 -29.58 -8.48
C ALA A 128 -14.61 -29.22 -7.21
N ALA A 129 -13.32 -29.55 -7.17
CA ALA A 129 -12.44 -29.21 -6.04
C ALA A 129 -12.26 -27.70 -5.91
N ALA A 130 -12.01 -26.97 -7.01
CA ALA A 130 -11.91 -25.52 -7.01
C ALA A 130 -13.21 -24.84 -6.55
N ARG A 131 -14.40 -25.36 -6.94
CA ARG A 131 -15.68 -24.87 -6.44
C ARG A 131 -15.79 -25.04 -4.92
N GLN A 132 -15.43 -26.20 -4.39
CA GLN A 132 -15.49 -26.47 -2.95
C GLN A 132 -14.59 -25.50 -2.15
N GLU A 133 -13.35 -25.33 -2.58
CA GLU A 133 -12.41 -24.38 -1.95
C GLU A 133 -12.89 -22.92 -2.07
N ALA A 134 -13.38 -22.53 -3.23
CA ALA A 134 -13.91 -21.18 -3.45
C ALA A 134 -15.14 -20.88 -2.57
N VAL A 135 -16.05 -21.84 -2.38
CA VAL A 135 -17.18 -21.69 -1.44
C VAL A 135 -16.66 -21.51 -0.03
N ALA A 136 -15.71 -22.32 0.43
CA ALA A 136 -15.12 -22.20 1.76
C ALA A 136 -14.44 -20.82 1.97
N LEU A 137 -13.75 -20.29 0.94
CA LEU A 137 -13.16 -18.96 0.98
C LEU A 137 -14.22 -17.85 1.05
N LEU A 138 -15.29 -17.96 0.26
CA LEU A 138 -16.39 -16.99 0.29
C LEU A 138 -17.10 -16.98 1.64
N ASP A 139 -17.36 -18.15 2.24
CA ASP A 139 -17.89 -18.26 3.61
C ASP A 139 -16.94 -17.60 4.62
N ARG A 140 -15.64 -17.86 4.50
CA ARG A 140 -14.61 -17.33 5.40
C ARG A 140 -14.50 -15.80 5.36
N VAL A 141 -14.69 -15.18 4.19
CA VAL A 141 -14.73 -13.72 4.07
C VAL A 141 -16.11 -13.14 4.44
N GLY A 142 -17.07 -13.97 4.85
CA GLY A 142 -18.37 -13.55 5.35
C GLY A 142 -19.41 -13.28 4.27
N ILE A 143 -19.37 -13.99 3.15
CA ILE A 143 -20.44 -14.01 2.16
C ILE A 143 -21.48 -15.04 2.62
N ALA A 144 -22.63 -14.56 3.11
CA ALA A 144 -23.71 -15.43 3.54
C ALA A 144 -24.20 -16.32 2.40
N ASP A 145 -24.55 -17.58 2.70
CA ASP A 145 -25.06 -18.58 1.72
C ASP A 145 -24.13 -18.76 0.50
N ALA A 146 -22.79 -18.77 0.71
CA ALA A 146 -21.80 -18.77 -0.36
C ALA A 146 -22.03 -19.86 -1.41
N SER A 147 -22.42 -21.08 -0.98
CA SER A 147 -22.73 -22.18 -1.90
C SER A 147 -23.88 -21.89 -2.87
N ARG A 148 -24.94 -21.23 -2.39
CA ARG A 148 -26.10 -20.83 -3.21
C ARG A 148 -25.79 -19.62 -4.09
N ARG A 149 -24.94 -18.70 -3.60
CA ARG A 149 -24.57 -17.46 -4.28
C ARG A 149 -23.31 -17.60 -5.14
N PHE A 150 -22.72 -18.78 -5.22
CA PHE A 150 -21.54 -19.04 -6.03
C PHE A 150 -21.71 -18.63 -7.50
N ASP A 151 -22.89 -18.92 -8.07
CA ASP A 151 -23.23 -18.62 -9.46
C ASP A 151 -23.87 -17.23 -9.62
N ALA A 152 -23.88 -16.38 -8.57
CA ALA A 152 -24.36 -15.01 -8.65
C ALA A 152 -23.33 -14.07 -9.30
N TRP A 153 -23.83 -12.98 -9.86
CA TRP A 153 -23.04 -11.99 -10.59
C TRP A 153 -22.58 -10.84 -9.68
N PRO A 154 -21.45 -10.18 -9.98
CA PRO A 154 -20.91 -9.09 -9.15
C PRO A 154 -21.93 -7.98 -8.82
N HIS A 155 -22.78 -7.59 -9.77
CA HIS A 155 -23.77 -6.53 -9.58
C HIS A 155 -24.85 -6.86 -8.53
N GLN A 156 -24.99 -8.12 -8.13
CA GLN A 156 -25.94 -8.57 -7.10
C GLN A 156 -25.39 -8.43 -5.67
N PHE A 157 -24.18 -7.86 -5.53
CA PHE A 157 -23.48 -7.67 -4.25
C PHE A 157 -23.25 -6.20 -3.94
N SER A 158 -23.33 -5.84 -2.65
CA SER A 158 -22.94 -4.49 -2.18
C SER A 158 -21.44 -4.25 -2.36
N GLY A 159 -21.00 -2.98 -2.28
CA GLY A 159 -19.58 -2.63 -2.37
C GLY A 159 -18.71 -3.39 -1.36
N GLY A 160 -19.13 -3.45 -0.10
CA GLY A 160 -18.41 -4.22 0.93
C GLY A 160 -18.40 -5.73 0.67
N GLN A 161 -19.47 -6.29 0.11
CA GLN A 161 -19.48 -7.70 -0.30
C GLN A 161 -18.56 -7.96 -1.48
N ARG A 162 -18.51 -7.07 -2.48
CA ARG A 162 -17.56 -7.18 -3.61
C ARG A 162 -16.12 -7.10 -3.12
N GLN A 163 -15.84 -6.22 -2.16
CA GLN A 163 -14.51 -6.15 -1.55
C GLN A 163 -14.12 -7.45 -0.86
N ARG A 164 -15.03 -8.08 -0.12
CA ARG A 164 -14.81 -9.40 0.50
C ARG A 164 -14.54 -10.48 -0.55
N ILE A 165 -15.27 -10.47 -1.66
CA ILE A 165 -15.07 -11.40 -2.77
C ILE A 165 -13.70 -11.18 -3.42
N THR A 166 -13.29 -9.93 -3.64
CA THR A 166 -11.95 -9.60 -4.16
C THR A 166 -10.84 -10.08 -3.22
N ILE A 167 -11.03 -9.95 -1.91
CA ILE A 167 -10.09 -10.50 -0.92
C ILE A 167 -10.05 -12.03 -0.99
N ALA A 168 -11.20 -12.70 -1.10
CA ALA A 168 -11.25 -14.16 -1.26
C ALA A 168 -10.48 -14.60 -2.51
N MET A 169 -10.67 -13.90 -3.64
CA MET A 169 -9.94 -14.15 -4.89
C MET A 169 -8.44 -13.98 -4.73
N ALA A 170 -8.00 -12.87 -4.11
CA ALA A 170 -6.57 -12.61 -3.86
C ALA A 170 -5.92 -13.67 -2.95
N LEU A 171 -6.68 -14.24 -2.01
CA LEU A 171 -6.19 -15.22 -1.04
C LEU A 171 -6.41 -16.68 -1.46
N ALA A 172 -6.97 -16.92 -2.64
CA ALA A 172 -7.36 -18.25 -3.09
C ALA A 172 -6.20 -19.26 -3.04
N CYS A 173 -5.05 -18.89 -3.56
CA CYS A 173 -3.87 -19.77 -3.56
C CYS A 173 -3.00 -19.67 -2.29
N GLY A 174 -3.39 -18.90 -1.27
CA GLY A 174 -2.62 -18.73 -0.05
C GLY A 174 -1.25 -18.07 -0.29
N PRO A 175 -1.22 -16.83 -0.78
CA PRO A 175 0.02 -16.15 -1.15
C PRO A 175 0.93 -15.94 0.06
N ASP A 176 2.25 -15.78 -0.20
CA ASP A 176 3.21 -15.40 0.83
C ASP A 176 3.17 -13.88 1.12
N LEU A 177 2.82 -13.09 0.10
CA LEU A 177 2.73 -11.63 0.17
C LEU A 177 1.36 -11.16 -0.30
N LEU A 178 0.71 -10.34 0.54
CA LEU A 178 -0.50 -9.59 0.18
C LEU A 178 -0.16 -8.10 0.08
N ILE A 179 -0.48 -7.48 -1.04
CA ILE A 179 -0.45 -6.03 -1.23
C ILE A 179 -1.90 -5.54 -1.23
N ALA A 180 -2.27 -4.66 -0.31
CA ALA A 180 -3.60 -4.09 -0.22
C ALA A 180 -3.53 -2.58 -0.49
N ASP A 181 -3.95 -2.17 -1.68
CA ASP A 181 -3.93 -0.77 -2.10
C ASP A 181 -5.28 -0.13 -1.80
N GLU A 182 -5.33 0.67 -0.73
CA GLU A 182 -6.52 1.36 -0.23
C GLU A 182 -7.77 0.45 -0.13
N PRO A 183 -7.69 -0.71 0.54
CA PRO A 183 -8.71 -1.76 0.45
C PRO A 183 -10.07 -1.38 1.05
N THR A 184 -10.17 -0.18 1.63
CA THR A 184 -11.39 0.30 2.29
C THR A 184 -11.93 1.61 1.70
N THR A 185 -11.35 2.08 0.61
CA THR A 185 -11.83 3.28 -0.09
C THR A 185 -13.27 3.08 -0.57
N ALA A 186 -14.10 4.11 -0.44
CA ALA A 186 -15.53 4.12 -0.79
C ALA A 186 -16.42 3.17 0.04
N LEU A 187 -15.94 2.67 1.19
CA LEU A 187 -16.74 1.91 2.14
C LEU A 187 -17.10 2.76 3.37
N ASP A 188 -18.23 2.47 4.00
CA ASP A 188 -18.55 3.06 5.29
C ASP A 188 -17.58 2.60 6.39
N VAL A 189 -17.47 3.38 7.47
CA VAL A 189 -16.48 3.17 8.55
C VAL A 189 -16.61 1.80 9.19
N THR A 190 -17.83 1.29 9.36
CA THR A 190 -18.08 0.00 9.99
C THR A 190 -17.60 -1.15 9.12
N ILE A 191 -17.95 -1.12 7.85
CA ILE A 191 -17.53 -2.13 6.85
C ILE A 191 -16.01 -2.05 6.65
N ALA A 192 -15.44 -0.84 6.57
CA ALA A 192 -14.00 -0.63 6.49
C ALA A 192 -13.26 -1.30 7.66
N GLY A 193 -13.73 -1.10 8.89
CA GLY A 193 -13.18 -1.76 10.08
C GLY A 193 -13.24 -3.29 10.00
N GLN A 194 -14.35 -3.85 9.54
CA GLN A 194 -14.51 -5.31 9.35
C GLN A 194 -13.58 -5.88 8.27
N ILE A 195 -13.39 -5.17 7.17
CA ILE A 195 -12.47 -5.56 6.09
C ILE A 195 -11.02 -5.58 6.59
N LEU A 196 -10.59 -4.55 7.31
CA LEU A 196 -9.23 -4.47 7.86
C LEU A 196 -8.99 -5.56 8.92
N GLN A 197 -9.99 -5.82 9.76
CA GLN A 197 -9.92 -6.93 10.72
C GLN A 197 -9.78 -8.28 10.00
N LEU A 198 -10.57 -8.52 8.98
CA LEU A 198 -10.50 -9.74 8.16
C LEU A 198 -9.08 -9.91 7.55
N ILE A 199 -8.53 -8.86 6.93
CA ILE A 199 -7.16 -8.90 6.37
C ILE A 199 -6.14 -9.24 7.46
N ARG A 200 -6.20 -8.59 8.62
CA ARG A 200 -5.28 -8.87 9.75
C ARG A 200 -5.34 -10.31 10.20
N ASP A 201 -6.54 -10.85 10.38
CA ASP A 201 -6.72 -12.22 10.87
C ASP A 201 -6.15 -13.23 9.88
N LEU A 202 -6.41 -13.04 8.58
CA LEU A 202 -5.90 -13.91 7.52
C LEU A 202 -4.39 -13.81 7.35
N VAL A 203 -3.82 -12.59 7.44
CA VAL A 203 -2.36 -12.35 7.40
C VAL A 203 -1.67 -13.07 8.56
N ARG A 204 -2.19 -12.90 9.79
CA ARG A 204 -1.63 -13.52 10.98
C ARG A 204 -1.73 -15.05 10.94
N GLU A 205 -2.87 -15.59 10.55
CA GLU A 205 -3.10 -17.03 10.51
C GLU A 205 -2.16 -17.76 9.56
N ARG A 206 -1.85 -17.13 8.42
CA ARG A 206 -0.99 -17.72 7.38
C ARG A 206 0.47 -17.24 7.45
N SER A 207 0.80 -16.37 8.40
CA SER A 207 2.12 -15.71 8.49
C SER A 207 2.54 -15.06 7.17
N MET A 208 1.59 -14.41 6.47
CA MET A 208 1.86 -13.69 5.22
C MET A 208 2.58 -12.37 5.51
N GLY A 209 3.42 -11.91 4.57
CA GLY A 209 3.82 -10.51 4.52
C GLY A 209 2.65 -9.65 4.05
N LEU A 210 2.48 -8.46 4.64
CA LEU A 210 1.46 -7.49 4.23
C LEU A 210 2.12 -6.15 3.87
N ILE A 211 1.80 -5.61 2.70
CA ILE A 211 2.00 -4.21 2.38
C ILE A 211 0.61 -3.55 2.31
N LEU A 212 0.32 -2.65 3.26
CA LEU A 212 -0.94 -1.93 3.34
C LEU A 212 -0.74 -0.48 2.92
N ILE A 213 -1.37 -0.08 1.85
CA ILE A 213 -1.38 1.30 1.37
C ILE A 213 -2.65 1.97 1.86
N SER A 214 -2.49 3.14 2.47
CA SER A 214 -3.63 3.96 2.90
C SER A 214 -3.22 5.42 3.00
N HIS A 215 -4.14 6.33 2.72
CA HIS A 215 -4.01 7.74 3.06
C HIS A 215 -4.49 8.03 4.50
N ASP A 216 -5.15 7.08 5.16
CA ASP A 216 -5.57 7.22 6.57
C ASP A 216 -4.50 6.67 7.53
N LEU A 217 -3.87 7.59 8.25
CA LEU A 217 -2.89 7.27 9.28
C LEU A 217 -3.48 6.44 10.44
N GLY A 218 -4.80 6.56 10.72
CA GLY A 218 -5.47 5.77 11.75
C GLY A 218 -5.57 4.31 11.35
N VAL A 219 -5.82 4.04 10.07
CA VAL A 219 -5.78 2.69 9.50
C VAL A 219 -4.38 2.10 9.64
N ILE A 220 -3.35 2.85 9.28
CA ILE A 220 -1.95 2.41 9.40
C ILE A 220 -1.56 2.12 10.85
N ALA A 221 -1.89 3.04 11.77
CA ALA A 221 -1.55 2.88 13.20
C ALA A 221 -2.05 1.56 13.81
N GLN A 222 -3.21 1.10 13.37
CA GLN A 222 -3.89 -0.07 13.93
C GLN A 222 -3.55 -1.39 13.22
N ASN A 223 -2.99 -1.31 12.01
CA ASN A 223 -2.90 -2.50 11.15
C ASN A 223 -1.49 -2.92 10.78
N VAL A 224 -0.47 -2.07 10.99
CA VAL A 224 0.90 -2.39 10.57
C VAL A 224 1.93 -2.12 11.66
N SER A 225 2.98 -2.92 11.68
CA SER A 225 4.09 -2.82 12.64
C SER A 225 5.13 -1.78 12.24
N ARG A 226 5.36 -1.60 10.93
CA ARG A 226 6.28 -0.61 10.36
C ARG A 226 5.58 0.20 9.29
N MET A 227 6.07 1.41 9.03
CA MET A 227 5.54 2.25 7.99
C MET A 227 6.62 3.03 7.24
N MET A 228 6.29 3.41 6.03
CA MET A 228 7.03 4.33 5.17
C MET A 228 6.12 5.48 4.75
N VAL A 229 6.62 6.69 4.89
CA VAL A 229 5.95 7.92 4.44
C VAL A 229 6.55 8.31 3.09
N MET A 230 5.72 8.34 2.05
CA MET A 230 6.13 8.69 0.69
C MET A 230 5.73 10.11 0.32
N TYR A 231 6.64 10.82 -0.32
CA TYR A 231 6.40 12.11 -0.95
C TYR A 231 7.20 12.24 -2.24
N GLY A 232 6.58 12.69 -3.33
CA GLY A 232 7.25 12.92 -4.60
C GLY A 232 8.02 11.71 -5.16
N GLY A 233 7.47 10.51 -5.01
CA GLY A 233 8.07 9.26 -5.48
C GLY A 233 9.16 8.67 -4.58
N MET A 234 9.39 9.25 -3.40
CA MET A 234 10.46 8.84 -2.48
C MET A 234 9.90 8.51 -1.09
N VAL A 235 10.64 7.68 -0.35
CA VAL A 235 10.42 7.51 1.09
C VAL A 235 11.14 8.65 1.81
N VAL A 236 10.40 9.48 2.52
CA VAL A 236 10.94 10.63 3.28
C VAL A 236 11.10 10.32 4.75
N GLU A 237 10.35 9.36 5.28
CA GLU A 237 10.48 8.86 6.65
C GLU A 237 10.05 7.40 6.70
N SER A 238 10.73 6.58 7.48
CA SER A 238 10.40 5.16 7.67
C SER A 238 10.80 4.66 9.06
N GLY A 239 10.02 3.74 9.62
CA GLY A 239 10.37 3.16 10.92
C GLY A 239 9.25 2.32 11.52
N PRO A 240 9.44 1.82 12.76
CA PRO A 240 8.35 1.23 13.52
C PRO A 240 7.19 2.22 13.61
N THR A 241 5.97 1.76 13.39
CA THR A 241 4.79 2.63 13.32
C THR A 241 4.67 3.52 14.55
N ARG A 242 4.88 2.95 15.74
CA ARG A 242 4.84 3.71 17.00
C ARG A 242 5.87 4.84 17.04
N GLU A 243 7.11 4.59 16.59
CA GLU A 243 8.19 5.59 16.61
C GLU A 243 7.89 6.75 15.65
N VAL A 244 7.46 6.43 14.41
CA VAL A 244 7.06 7.46 13.42
C VAL A 244 5.90 8.30 13.94
N PHE A 245 4.90 7.68 14.60
CA PHE A 245 3.76 8.39 15.21
C PHE A 245 4.17 9.31 16.35
N THR A 246 5.18 8.93 17.12
CA THR A 246 5.64 9.69 18.28
C THR A 246 6.59 10.82 17.88
N ARG A 247 7.59 10.53 17.03
CA ARG A 247 8.67 11.47 16.69
C ARG A 247 8.36 12.38 15.53
N ARG A 248 7.72 11.84 14.45
CA ARG A 248 7.37 12.60 13.24
C ARG A 248 8.55 13.43 12.74
N ALA A 249 9.67 12.75 12.45
CA ALA A 249 10.95 13.38 12.23
C ALA A 249 11.01 14.24 10.94
N HIS A 250 10.21 13.91 9.92
CA HIS A 250 10.17 14.70 8.69
C HIS A 250 9.04 15.75 8.75
N PRO A 251 9.26 17.02 8.34
CA PRO A 251 8.23 18.07 8.36
C PRO A 251 6.95 17.70 7.59
N TYR A 252 7.06 16.95 6.51
CA TYR A 252 5.89 16.43 5.79
C TYR A 252 5.05 15.47 6.66
N THR A 253 5.71 14.57 7.38
CA THR A 253 5.02 13.68 8.32
C THR A 253 4.29 14.48 9.39
N GLN A 254 4.91 15.51 9.95
CA GLN A 254 4.24 16.42 10.90
C GLN A 254 3.01 17.08 10.28
N GLY A 255 3.13 17.58 9.05
CA GLY A 255 2.02 18.16 8.31
C GLY A 255 0.86 17.19 8.10
N LEU A 256 1.15 15.93 7.70
CA LEU A 256 0.14 14.89 7.53
C LEU A 256 -0.63 14.62 8.85
N PHE A 257 0.08 14.56 9.98
CA PHE A 257 -0.53 14.36 11.28
C PHE A 257 -1.32 15.58 11.74
N GLY A 258 -0.83 16.81 11.47
CA GLY A 258 -1.49 18.07 11.81
C GLY A 258 -2.78 18.31 11.02
N SER A 259 -2.90 17.72 9.84
CA SER A 259 -4.08 17.85 8.98
C SER A 259 -5.27 16.96 9.40
N ARG A 260 -5.08 16.08 10.41
CA ARG A 260 -6.15 15.17 10.87
C ARG A 260 -7.13 15.89 11.80
N PRO A 261 -8.45 15.74 11.60
CA PRO A 261 -9.43 16.15 12.58
C PRO A 261 -9.22 15.40 13.91
N GLN A 262 -8.99 16.12 15.00
CA GLN A 262 -8.97 15.52 16.33
C GLN A 262 -10.34 15.76 16.97
N LEU A 263 -11.04 14.67 17.31
CA LEU A 263 -12.27 14.73 18.10
C LEU A 263 -11.96 15.42 19.45
N GLY A 264 -12.60 16.54 19.74
CA GLY A 264 -12.43 17.29 21.00
C GLY A 264 -11.63 18.58 20.91
N MET A 265 -10.92 18.90 19.83
CA MET A 265 -10.21 20.19 19.71
C MET A 265 -11.14 21.43 19.70
N ALA A 266 -12.41 21.25 19.30
CA ALA A 266 -13.39 22.34 19.30
C ALA A 266 -13.92 22.72 20.71
N ALA A 267 -13.69 21.88 21.72
CA ALA A 267 -14.32 22.08 23.06
C ALA A 267 -13.47 22.90 24.04
N HIS A 268 -12.21 23.22 23.73
CA HIS A 268 -11.27 23.78 24.71
C HIS A 268 -10.84 25.23 24.43
N GLN A 269 -11.34 25.88 23.37
CA GLN A 269 -11.12 27.31 23.13
C GLN A 269 -12.47 28.03 23.13
N GLY A 270 -12.83 28.57 24.28
CA GLY A 270 -13.98 29.49 24.47
C GLY A 270 -13.79 30.76 23.64
N GLY A 271 -14.16 30.69 22.37
CA GLY A 271 -14.13 31.81 21.45
C GLY A 271 -14.66 31.41 20.09
N ASP A 272 -15.48 32.28 19.50
CA ASP A 272 -16.28 32.14 18.27
C ASP A 272 -15.47 31.90 16.96
N ARG A 273 -14.25 31.38 17.04
CA ARG A 273 -13.41 31.01 15.90
C ARG A 273 -13.22 29.49 15.88
N ARG A 274 -13.98 28.81 15.02
CA ARG A 274 -13.68 27.45 14.62
C ARG A 274 -12.19 27.36 14.22
N ALA A 275 -11.38 26.68 15.03
CA ALA A 275 -9.97 26.48 14.70
C ALA A 275 -9.87 25.78 13.33
N ARG A 276 -9.27 26.45 12.36
CA ARG A 276 -9.03 25.84 11.04
C ARG A 276 -8.04 24.69 11.23
N LEU A 277 -8.35 23.54 10.63
CA LEU A 277 -7.39 22.45 10.56
C LEU A 277 -6.10 22.96 9.89
N ALA A 278 -4.97 22.56 10.44
CA ALA A 278 -3.69 22.84 9.82
C ALA A 278 -3.62 22.03 8.52
N ALA A 279 -3.66 22.71 7.38
CA ALA A 279 -3.48 22.06 6.07
C ALA A 279 -2.03 22.26 5.62
N ILE A 280 -1.47 21.25 4.95
CA ILE A 280 -0.18 21.40 4.26
C ILE A 280 -0.40 22.36 3.08
N PRO A 281 0.30 23.51 3.02
CA PRO A 281 0.07 24.49 1.96
C PRO A 281 0.50 23.98 0.59
N GLY A 282 -0.14 24.48 -0.47
CA GLY A 282 0.20 24.17 -1.86
C GLY A 282 -0.15 22.73 -2.28
N ASN A 283 0.33 22.34 -3.44
CA ASN A 283 0.10 21.02 -4.06
C ASN A 283 1.41 20.22 -4.16
N VAL A 284 1.28 18.90 -4.28
CA VAL A 284 2.42 18.04 -4.62
C VAL A 284 2.97 18.49 -5.97
N PRO A 285 4.28 18.74 -6.12
CA PRO A 285 4.86 19.10 -7.40
C PRO A 285 4.60 18.03 -8.46
N GLU A 286 4.34 18.46 -9.68
CA GLU A 286 4.25 17.52 -10.80
C GLU A 286 5.59 16.79 -10.98
N LEU A 287 5.53 15.51 -11.37
CA LEU A 287 6.72 14.66 -11.51
C LEU A 287 7.82 15.28 -12.41
N ARG A 288 7.43 16.04 -13.43
CA ARG A 288 8.35 16.74 -14.34
C ARG A 288 9.02 18.00 -13.75
N HIS A 289 8.45 18.52 -12.67
CA HIS A 289 8.91 19.75 -12.01
C HIS A 289 9.45 19.46 -10.59
N MET A 290 9.85 18.21 -10.35
CA MET A 290 10.47 17.85 -9.07
C MET A 290 11.80 18.59 -8.90
N PRO A 291 12.08 19.18 -7.73
CA PRO A 291 13.36 19.80 -7.45
C PRO A 291 14.49 18.76 -7.44
N ALA A 292 15.71 19.22 -7.66
CA ALA A 292 16.91 18.38 -7.55
C ALA A 292 17.12 17.87 -6.11
N GLY A 293 16.74 18.70 -5.13
CA GLY A 293 16.81 18.40 -3.71
C GLY A 293 15.54 17.77 -3.14
N CYS A 294 15.19 18.18 -1.92
CA CYS A 294 14.01 17.68 -1.19
C CYS A 294 12.72 18.00 -1.96
N PRO A 295 11.90 17.01 -2.33
CA PRO A 295 10.66 17.25 -3.07
C PRO A 295 9.62 18.04 -2.28
N PHE A 296 9.75 18.08 -0.94
CA PHE A 296 8.85 18.82 -0.06
C PHE A 296 9.32 20.26 0.19
N ALA A 297 10.51 20.68 -0.26
CA ALA A 297 11.10 22.01 0.03
C ALA A 297 10.14 23.18 -0.22
N GLY A 298 9.41 23.18 -1.35
CA GLY A 298 8.48 24.24 -1.72
C GLY A 298 7.22 24.35 -0.84
N ARG A 299 6.95 23.38 0.03
CA ARG A 299 5.79 23.34 0.95
C ARG A 299 6.22 23.26 2.42
N CYS A 300 7.51 23.19 2.69
CA CYS A 300 8.07 23.00 4.01
C CYS A 300 8.19 24.34 4.74
N SER A 301 7.58 24.45 5.94
CA SER A 301 7.63 25.66 6.76
C SER A 301 9.01 25.97 7.34
N VAL A 302 9.92 24.97 7.33
CA VAL A 302 11.30 25.08 7.85
C VAL A 302 12.34 24.90 6.73
N ALA A 303 11.94 25.11 5.47
CA ALA A 303 12.84 24.97 4.34
C ALA A 303 13.96 26.02 4.37
N GLU A 304 15.15 25.59 3.97
CA GLU A 304 16.32 26.43 3.69
C GLU A 304 16.64 26.40 2.19
N PRO A 305 17.40 27.39 1.67
CA PRO A 305 17.77 27.40 0.24
C PRO A 305 18.40 26.09 -0.23
N THR A 306 19.27 25.49 0.57
CA THR A 306 19.96 24.22 0.29
C THR A 306 19.01 23.03 0.15
N CYS A 307 17.80 23.10 0.72
CA CYS A 307 16.82 22.02 0.61
C CYS A 307 16.33 21.81 -0.83
N GLY A 308 16.32 22.86 -1.67
CA GLY A 308 15.91 22.76 -3.07
C GLY A 308 17.01 22.18 -3.97
N ASP A 309 18.26 22.32 -3.58
CA ASP A 309 19.42 22.03 -4.43
C ASP A 309 20.00 20.64 -4.19
N GLN A 310 19.95 20.16 -2.96
CA GLN A 310 20.56 18.89 -2.55
C GLN A 310 19.54 17.94 -1.93
N MET A 311 19.56 16.69 -2.41
CA MET A 311 18.75 15.63 -1.82
C MET A 311 19.27 15.27 -0.43
N PRO A 312 18.46 15.39 0.64
CA PRO A 312 18.87 14.99 1.97
C PRO A 312 19.22 13.50 2.03
N ALA A 313 20.32 13.20 2.73
CA ALA A 313 20.67 11.81 3.02
C ALA A 313 19.60 11.14 3.88
N ASP A 314 19.56 9.82 3.82
CA ASP A 314 18.75 9.00 4.73
C ASP A 314 19.49 8.92 6.08
N VAL A 315 18.95 9.59 7.09
CA VAL A 315 19.58 9.71 8.42
C VAL A 315 18.82 8.86 9.42
N ARG A 316 19.54 8.08 10.20
CA ARG A 316 18.96 7.32 11.32
C ARG A 316 18.66 8.27 12.48
N VAL A 317 17.38 8.41 12.84
CA VAL A 317 16.92 9.27 13.96
C VAL A 317 16.65 8.50 15.25
N ALA A 318 16.42 7.19 15.12
CA ALA A 318 16.30 6.24 16.24
C ALA A 318 16.59 4.81 15.75
N PRO A 319 16.63 3.79 16.61
CA PRO A 319 16.71 2.39 16.17
C PRO A 319 15.62 2.09 15.13
N ASP A 320 16.01 1.64 13.93
CA ASP A 320 15.15 1.32 12.78
C ASP A 320 14.20 2.45 12.32
N HIS A 321 14.47 3.70 12.74
CA HIS A 321 13.74 4.89 12.35
C HIS A 321 14.65 5.83 11.57
N HIS A 322 14.26 6.15 10.34
CA HIS A 322 15.03 6.93 9.37
C HIS A 322 14.22 8.09 8.81
N ALA A 323 14.88 9.21 8.51
CA ALA A 323 14.24 10.34 7.84
C ALA A 323 15.22 11.05 6.90
N ARG A 324 14.70 11.60 5.80
CA ARG A 324 15.44 12.38 4.80
C ARG A 324 15.20 13.88 4.99
N CYS A 325 15.85 14.47 5.97
CA CYS A 325 15.74 15.91 6.23
C CYS A 325 17.07 16.45 6.76
N VAL A 326 17.50 17.62 6.27
CA VAL A 326 18.69 18.31 6.79
C VAL A 326 18.40 19.04 8.10
N ARG A 327 17.14 19.22 8.47
CA ARG A 327 16.67 19.98 9.64
C ARG A 327 16.09 19.08 10.75
N LEU A 328 16.62 17.89 10.92
CA LEU A 328 16.12 16.94 11.94
C LEU A 328 16.15 17.52 13.36
N GLU A 329 17.15 18.36 13.68
CA GLU A 329 17.28 19.01 14.99
C GLU A 329 16.23 20.12 15.23
N ALA A 330 15.77 20.78 14.16
CA ALA A 330 14.75 21.83 14.26
C ALA A 330 13.31 21.28 14.36
N VAL A 331 13.17 19.96 14.26
CA VAL A 331 11.89 19.25 14.17
C VAL A 331 11.66 18.34 15.39
N ALA A 332 12.67 18.21 16.26
CA ALA A 332 12.65 17.37 17.46
C ALA A 332 11.86 17.99 18.63
#